data_7a83a96fc4fb917690abd5c8c3cde5f1
#
_entry.id   7a83a96fc4fb917690abd5c8c3cde5f1
#
_cell.length_a   1.000
_cell.length_b   1.000
_cell.length_c   1.000
_cell.angle_alpha   90.00
_cell.angle_beta   90.00
_cell.angle_gamma   90.00
#
_symmetry.space_group_name_H-M   'P 1'
#
loop_
_entity.id
_entity.type
_entity.pdbx_description
1 polymer ?
#
loop_
_entity_poly.entity_id
_entity_poly.type
_entity_poly.pdbx_seq_one_letter_code
_entity_poly.pdbx_strand_id
1 'polypeptide(L)'
;LTVSRLAAARAAQAAQENPSAEYVLEQAILAGQETLAQTIDMNPVLKKAGVVDAGGKGYLIILDGMLRALRGEELPQVEEDEKAQDKADFGALSLEDITFTYDTVFIVRKKEGVSIEPFRAYLDGIGDSLVIGEDDESFKVHVHTDIPGQALTEAAKYGTLELAKIENMRTQAEELAAGKQAQSTDDLDAVEEEL
;
A
#
# COMPACT_ATOMS: atom_id res chain seq x y z
N LEU A 1 0.48 -7.51 4.89
CA LEU A 1 1.50 -8.28 5.64
C LEU A 1 0.96 -9.58 6.26
N THR A 2 -0.28 -9.65 6.76
CA THR A 2 -0.80 -10.87 7.43
C THR A 2 -0.89 -12.04 6.47
N VAL A 3 -1.39 -11.84 5.25
CA VAL A 3 -1.50 -12.88 4.22
C VAL A 3 -0.14 -13.47 3.88
N SER A 4 0.85 -12.65 3.56
CA SER A 4 2.20 -13.12 3.22
C SER A 4 2.89 -13.86 4.38
N ARG A 5 2.74 -13.36 5.60
CA ARG A 5 3.31 -14.00 6.80
C ARG A 5 2.73 -15.39 7.06
N LEU A 6 1.40 -15.56 6.96
CA LEU A 6 0.76 -16.86 7.21
C LEU A 6 1.00 -17.84 6.05
N ALA A 7 1.00 -17.36 4.80
CA ALA A 7 1.41 -18.17 3.65
C ALA A 7 2.84 -18.68 3.80
N ALA A 8 3.80 -17.81 4.19
CA ALA A 8 5.18 -18.20 4.41
C ALA A 8 5.35 -19.20 5.58
N ALA A 9 4.60 -19.00 6.67
CA ALA A 9 4.61 -19.95 7.79
C ALA A 9 4.13 -21.34 7.37
N ARG A 10 3.06 -21.42 6.57
CA ARG A 10 2.58 -22.70 6.03
C ARG A 10 3.58 -23.31 5.04
N ALA A 11 4.20 -22.49 4.18
CA ALA A 11 5.26 -22.94 3.28
C ALA A 11 6.41 -23.63 4.04
N ALA A 12 6.87 -23.03 5.14
CA ALA A 12 7.93 -23.59 5.97
C ALA A 12 7.56 -24.94 6.59
N GLN A 13 6.31 -25.14 7.00
CA GLN A 13 5.79 -26.42 7.48
C GLN A 13 5.69 -27.43 6.34
N ALA A 14 5.12 -27.04 5.21
CA ALA A 14 4.94 -27.89 4.03
C ALA A 14 6.28 -28.42 3.50
N ALA A 15 7.34 -27.62 3.54
CA ALA A 15 8.68 -28.04 3.13
C ALA A 15 9.26 -29.17 3.99
N GLN A 16 8.81 -29.32 5.25
CA GLN A 16 9.19 -30.43 6.11
C GLN A 16 8.36 -31.70 5.79
N GLU A 17 7.13 -31.52 5.34
CA GLU A 17 6.23 -32.63 4.95
C GLU A 17 6.63 -33.20 3.57
N ASN A 18 6.87 -32.28 2.62
CA ASN A 18 7.27 -32.60 1.24
C ASN A 18 8.11 -31.45 0.67
N PRO A 19 9.40 -31.67 0.33
CA PRO A 19 10.29 -30.63 -0.17
C PRO A 19 10.07 -30.23 -1.64
N SER A 20 9.04 -30.77 -2.30
CA SER A 20 8.66 -30.34 -3.65
C SER A 20 8.26 -28.87 -3.66
N ALA A 21 8.90 -28.08 -4.53
CA ALA A 21 8.56 -26.66 -4.68
C ALA A 21 7.09 -26.44 -5.07
N GLU A 22 6.54 -27.32 -5.90
CA GLU A 22 5.14 -27.31 -6.28
C GLU A 22 4.22 -27.50 -5.07
N TYR A 23 4.47 -28.52 -4.25
CA TYR A 23 3.70 -28.78 -3.05
C TYR A 23 3.77 -27.62 -2.06
N VAL A 24 4.96 -27.08 -1.83
CA VAL A 24 5.20 -25.97 -0.90
C VAL A 24 4.43 -24.71 -1.34
N LEU A 25 4.50 -24.37 -2.62
CA LEU A 25 3.75 -23.23 -3.17
C LEU A 25 2.24 -23.43 -3.07
N GLU A 26 1.74 -24.60 -3.41
CA GLU A 26 0.32 -24.91 -3.32
C GLU A 26 -0.21 -24.75 -1.89
N GLN A 27 0.52 -25.27 -0.90
CA GLN A 27 0.16 -25.12 0.50
C GLN A 27 0.23 -23.67 0.99
N ALA A 28 1.20 -22.89 0.51
CA ALA A 28 1.31 -21.47 0.80
C ALA A 28 0.12 -20.67 0.23
N ILE A 29 -0.28 -20.97 -1.00
CA ILE A 29 -1.42 -20.34 -1.67
C ILE A 29 -2.71 -20.64 -0.93
N LEU A 30 -2.97 -21.90 -0.56
CA LEU A 30 -4.18 -22.30 0.18
C LEU A 30 -4.30 -21.55 1.51
N ALA A 31 -3.25 -21.53 2.32
CA ALA A 31 -3.24 -20.80 3.59
C ALA A 31 -3.37 -19.29 3.41
N GLY A 32 -2.78 -18.76 2.34
CA GLY A 32 -2.90 -17.35 1.97
C GLY A 32 -4.33 -16.97 1.56
N GLN A 33 -5.02 -17.81 0.79
CA GLN A 33 -6.42 -17.60 0.37
C GLN A 33 -7.38 -17.60 1.57
N GLU A 34 -7.24 -18.56 2.48
CA GLU A 34 -8.00 -18.57 3.73
C GLU A 34 -7.80 -17.29 4.55
N THR A 35 -6.54 -16.86 4.67
CA THR A 35 -6.20 -15.62 5.37
C THR A 35 -6.75 -14.39 4.66
N LEU A 36 -6.68 -14.34 3.32
CA LEU A 36 -7.19 -13.23 2.52
C LEU A 36 -8.68 -13.01 2.78
N ALA A 37 -9.46 -14.08 2.79
CA ALA A 37 -10.89 -13.98 3.08
C ALA A 37 -11.19 -13.38 4.46
N GLN A 38 -10.32 -13.62 5.45
CA GLN A 38 -10.46 -13.10 6.81
C GLN A 38 -10.02 -11.62 6.94
N THR A 39 -9.30 -11.07 5.96
CA THR A 39 -8.79 -9.69 6.05
C THR A 39 -9.89 -8.64 6.16
N ILE A 40 -11.08 -8.92 5.64
CA ILE A 40 -12.26 -8.07 5.78
C ILE A 40 -12.57 -7.79 7.26
N ASP A 41 -12.49 -8.82 8.10
CA ASP A 41 -12.79 -8.69 9.53
C ASP A 41 -11.60 -8.20 10.38
N MET A 42 -10.37 -8.25 9.82
CA MET A 42 -9.16 -7.83 10.51
C MET A 42 -8.92 -6.31 10.49
N ASN A 43 -9.55 -5.61 9.54
CA ASN A 43 -9.37 -4.16 9.37
C ASN A 43 -10.75 -3.49 9.23
N PRO A 44 -11.10 -2.54 10.12
CA PRO A 44 -12.38 -1.84 10.06
C PRO A 44 -12.64 -1.13 8.73
N VAL A 45 -11.58 -0.61 8.07
CA VAL A 45 -11.69 0.07 6.77
C VAL A 45 -12.07 -0.93 5.69
N LEU A 46 -11.42 -2.10 5.64
CA LEU A 46 -11.76 -3.16 4.68
C LEU A 46 -13.17 -3.70 4.92
N LYS A 47 -13.57 -3.84 6.19
CA LYS A 47 -14.92 -4.26 6.57
C LYS A 47 -15.96 -3.25 6.10
N LYS A 48 -15.73 -1.95 6.31
CA LYS A 48 -16.63 -0.88 5.87
C LYS A 48 -16.75 -0.83 4.34
N ALA A 49 -15.63 -0.98 3.62
CA ALA A 49 -15.59 -1.00 2.16
C ALA A 49 -16.06 -2.34 1.55
N GLY A 50 -16.26 -3.40 2.35
CA GLY A 50 -16.70 -4.71 1.87
C GLY A 50 -15.68 -5.43 0.98
N VAL A 51 -14.38 -5.11 1.12
CA VAL A 51 -13.32 -5.62 0.26
C VAL A 51 -12.23 -6.34 1.06
N VAL A 52 -11.51 -7.27 0.40
CA VAL A 52 -10.32 -7.93 0.95
C VAL A 52 -9.08 -7.04 0.79
N ASP A 53 -7.99 -7.41 1.48
CA ASP A 53 -6.67 -6.78 1.32
C ASP A 53 -6.16 -6.95 -0.12
N ALA A 54 -6.14 -5.85 -0.90
CA ALA A 54 -5.70 -5.84 -2.30
C ALA A 54 -4.22 -6.24 -2.44
N GLY A 55 -3.36 -5.83 -1.51
CA GLY A 55 -1.95 -6.24 -1.47
C GLY A 55 -1.80 -7.74 -1.22
N GLY A 56 -2.60 -8.30 -0.31
CA GLY A 56 -2.69 -9.74 -0.06
C GLY A 56 -3.18 -10.51 -1.28
N LYS A 57 -4.20 -10.00 -1.98
CA LYS A 57 -4.72 -10.60 -3.22
C LYS A 57 -3.65 -10.61 -4.32
N GLY A 58 -2.98 -9.47 -4.56
CA GLY A 58 -1.91 -9.36 -5.55
C GLY A 58 -0.74 -10.31 -5.26
N TYR A 59 -0.34 -10.45 -3.99
CA TYR A 59 0.69 -11.39 -3.59
C TYR A 59 0.33 -12.84 -3.95
N LEU A 60 -0.92 -13.26 -3.74
CA LEU A 60 -1.38 -14.61 -4.07
C LEU A 60 -1.44 -14.85 -5.58
N ILE A 61 -1.79 -13.84 -6.38
CA ILE A 61 -1.74 -13.91 -7.85
C ILE A 61 -0.30 -14.20 -8.32
N ILE A 62 0.70 -13.56 -7.72
CA ILE A 62 2.11 -13.82 -8.03
C ILE A 62 2.48 -15.27 -7.70
N LEU A 63 2.11 -15.77 -6.51
CA LEU A 63 2.40 -17.16 -6.13
C LEU A 63 1.69 -18.18 -7.06
N ASP A 64 0.44 -17.90 -7.45
CA ASP A 64 -0.30 -18.75 -8.39
C ASP A 64 0.39 -18.78 -9.77
N GLY A 65 0.83 -17.63 -10.27
CA GLY A 65 1.61 -17.55 -11.50
C GLY A 65 2.91 -18.36 -11.43
N MET A 66 3.61 -18.33 -10.28
CA MET A 66 4.80 -19.15 -10.07
C MET A 66 4.47 -20.65 -10.08
N LEU A 67 3.37 -21.06 -9.43
CA LEU A 67 2.92 -22.46 -9.40
C LEU A 67 2.56 -22.95 -10.80
N ARG A 68 1.81 -22.18 -11.58
CA ARG A 68 1.46 -22.50 -12.97
C ARG A 68 2.71 -22.65 -13.85
N ALA A 69 3.67 -21.74 -13.70
CA ALA A 69 4.93 -21.82 -14.43
C ALA A 69 5.71 -23.11 -14.10
N LEU A 70 5.75 -23.52 -12.82
CA LEU A 70 6.36 -24.79 -12.41
C LEU A 70 5.65 -26.02 -13.00
N ARG A 71 4.35 -25.95 -13.20
CA ARG A 71 3.53 -27.01 -13.82
C ARG A 71 3.61 -26.99 -15.35
N GLY A 72 4.24 -25.99 -15.95
CA GLY A 72 4.25 -25.80 -17.40
C GLY A 72 2.89 -25.42 -17.99
N GLU A 73 2.02 -24.85 -17.15
CA GLU A 73 0.71 -24.35 -17.57
C GLU A 73 0.85 -22.97 -18.23
N GLU A 74 -0.02 -22.66 -19.18
CA GLU A 74 -0.11 -21.33 -19.76
C GLU A 74 -0.57 -20.31 -18.70
N LEU A 75 0.10 -19.16 -18.64
CA LEU A 75 -0.34 -18.07 -17.80
C LEU A 75 -1.61 -17.44 -18.39
N PRO A 76 -2.61 -17.10 -17.56
CA PRO A 76 -3.80 -16.44 -18.05
C PRO A 76 -3.41 -15.12 -18.72
N GLN A 77 -3.90 -14.91 -19.95
CA GLN A 77 -3.76 -13.60 -20.59
C GLN A 77 -4.72 -12.63 -19.88
N VAL A 78 -4.18 -11.47 -19.50
CA VAL A 78 -5.01 -10.42 -18.89
C VAL A 78 -5.88 -9.83 -19.99
N GLU A 79 -7.16 -10.21 -20.02
CA GLU A 79 -8.14 -9.50 -20.84
C GLU A 79 -8.41 -8.14 -20.17
N GLU A 80 -8.30 -7.05 -20.94
CA GLU A 80 -8.46 -5.67 -20.43
C GLU A 80 -9.85 -5.39 -19.84
N ASP A 81 -10.84 -6.27 -20.07
CA ASP A 81 -12.23 -6.11 -19.64
C ASP A 81 -12.51 -6.52 -18.18
N GLU A 82 -11.59 -7.18 -17.47
CA GLU A 82 -11.78 -7.50 -16.05
C GLU A 82 -11.63 -6.31 -15.09
N LYS A 83 -11.39 -5.10 -15.61
CA LYS A 83 -11.29 -3.86 -14.80
C LYS A 83 -12.58 -3.47 -14.06
N ALA A 84 -13.67 -4.19 -14.22
CA ALA A 84 -14.99 -3.71 -13.79
C ALA A 84 -15.55 -4.33 -12.50
N GLN A 85 -15.01 -5.41 -11.94
CA GLN A 85 -15.74 -6.16 -10.90
C GLN A 85 -15.25 -6.04 -9.45
N ASP A 86 -14.08 -5.48 -9.21
CA ASP A 86 -13.54 -5.31 -7.84
C ASP A 86 -13.23 -3.82 -7.51
N LYS A 87 -14.04 -2.90 -7.99
CA LYS A 87 -13.93 -1.51 -7.50
C LYS A 87 -14.43 -1.50 -6.06
N ALA A 88 -13.50 -1.38 -5.12
CA ALA A 88 -13.82 -1.02 -3.75
C ALA A 88 -14.75 0.20 -3.79
N ASP A 89 -15.88 0.12 -3.09
CA ASP A 89 -16.76 1.29 -2.95
C ASP A 89 -16.11 2.29 -1.99
N PHE A 90 -15.11 3.01 -2.51
CA PHE A 90 -14.48 4.12 -1.80
C PHE A 90 -15.43 5.29 -1.60
N GLY A 91 -16.57 5.34 -2.30
CA GLY A 91 -17.66 6.28 -2.04
C GLY A 91 -18.32 6.06 -0.68
N ALA A 92 -18.14 4.87 -0.06
CA ALA A 92 -18.57 4.60 1.31
C ALA A 92 -17.63 5.18 2.39
N LEU A 93 -16.40 5.61 2.03
CA LEU A 93 -15.55 6.41 2.90
C LEU A 93 -16.14 7.83 2.92
N SER A 94 -16.92 8.14 3.96
CA SER A 94 -17.49 9.48 4.11
C SER A 94 -16.38 10.48 4.39
N LEU A 95 -16.58 11.75 3.97
CA LEU A 95 -15.69 12.86 4.33
C LEU A 95 -15.46 12.96 5.84
N GLU A 96 -16.40 12.46 6.65
CA GLU A 96 -16.33 12.42 8.12
C GLU A 96 -15.25 11.45 8.64
N ASP A 97 -14.82 10.47 7.85
CA ASP A 97 -13.77 9.51 8.23
C ASP A 97 -12.35 10.06 7.97
N ILE A 98 -12.22 11.17 7.22
CA ILE A 98 -10.94 11.79 6.92
C ILE A 98 -10.56 12.75 8.06
N THR A 99 -9.71 12.27 8.98
CA THR A 99 -9.23 13.04 10.13
C THR A 99 -8.28 14.16 9.69
N PHE A 100 -7.30 13.83 8.86
CA PHE A 100 -6.32 14.76 8.29
C PHE A 100 -6.51 14.90 6.77
N THR A 101 -6.29 16.09 6.24
CA THR A 101 -6.64 16.44 4.85
C THR A 101 -5.68 15.85 3.82
N TYR A 102 -4.37 15.80 4.12
CA TYR A 102 -3.36 15.49 3.13
C TYR A 102 -2.68 14.14 3.37
N ASP A 103 -2.75 13.28 2.37
CA ASP A 103 -1.83 12.16 2.23
C ASP A 103 -0.48 12.71 1.77
N THR A 104 0.55 12.43 2.57
CA THR A 104 1.90 12.97 2.34
C THR A 104 2.90 11.83 2.31
N VAL A 105 3.48 11.60 1.13
CA VAL A 105 4.50 10.58 0.90
C VAL A 105 5.80 11.26 0.49
N PHE A 106 6.91 10.89 1.11
CA PHE A 106 8.21 11.42 0.72
C PHE A 106 9.35 10.45 1.01
N ILE A 107 10.46 10.66 0.30
CA ILE A 107 11.70 9.89 0.44
C ILE A 107 12.83 10.85 0.83
N VAL A 108 13.61 10.43 1.80
CA VAL A 108 14.78 11.19 2.30
C VAL A 108 16.01 10.31 2.22
N ARG A 109 17.07 10.80 1.56
CA ARG A 109 18.41 10.22 1.67
C ARG A 109 18.99 10.61 3.02
N LYS A 110 19.20 9.62 3.86
CA LYS A 110 19.57 9.78 5.27
C LYS A 110 20.99 10.32 5.42
N LYS A 111 21.22 11.18 6.41
CA LYS A 111 22.57 11.50 6.85
C LYS A 111 23.17 10.30 7.59
N GLU A 112 24.45 10.05 7.38
CA GLU A 112 25.15 8.95 8.02
C GLU A 112 25.09 9.04 9.55
N GLY A 113 24.78 7.94 10.20
CA GLY A 113 24.75 7.83 11.67
C GLY A 113 23.58 8.53 12.36
N VAL A 114 22.61 9.05 11.65
CA VAL A 114 21.45 9.74 12.23
C VAL A 114 20.32 8.78 12.54
N SER A 115 19.84 8.78 13.79
CA SER A 115 18.61 8.08 14.18
C SER A 115 17.38 8.89 13.79
N ILE A 116 16.38 8.24 13.20
CA ILE A 116 15.10 8.86 12.83
C ILE A 116 14.01 8.72 13.90
N GLU A 117 14.31 8.15 15.07
CA GLU A 117 13.31 7.98 16.14
C GLU A 117 12.70 9.30 16.64
N PRO A 118 13.46 10.41 16.82
CA PRO A 118 12.87 11.69 17.17
C PRO A 118 11.94 12.23 16.07
N PHE A 119 12.26 11.94 14.81
CA PHE A 119 11.42 12.33 13.67
C PHE A 119 10.13 11.52 13.62
N ARG A 120 10.19 10.22 13.88
CA ARG A 120 9.00 9.36 14.03
C ARG A 120 8.06 9.92 15.10
N ALA A 121 8.58 10.22 16.29
CA ALA A 121 7.80 10.80 17.38
C ALA A 121 7.20 12.18 17.04
N TYR A 122 7.88 12.98 16.25
CA TYR A 122 7.38 14.25 15.75
C TYR A 122 6.18 14.04 14.80
N LEU A 123 6.30 13.10 13.84
CA LEU A 123 5.24 12.81 12.88
C LEU A 123 4.01 12.21 13.54
N ASP A 124 4.17 11.33 14.52
CA ASP A 124 3.08 10.80 15.34
C ASP A 124 2.28 11.91 16.06
N GLY A 125 2.94 13.04 16.37
CA GLY A 125 2.30 14.20 17.01
C GLY A 125 1.54 15.13 16.06
N ILE A 126 1.75 15.04 14.74
CA ILE A 126 1.18 15.96 13.75
C ILE A 126 0.26 15.28 12.73
N GLY A 127 0.05 13.97 12.82
CA GLY A 127 -0.75 13.22 11.86
C GLY A 127 -1.14 11.85 12.34
N ASP A 128 -1.77 11.09 11.44
CA ASP A 128 -2.09 9.68 11.63
C ASP A 128 -1.60 8.82 10.45
N SER A 129 -1.94 7.52 10.45
CA SER A 129 -1.59 6.57 9.38
C SER A 129 -0.10 6.50 9.06
N LEU A 130 0.76 6.84 10.05
CA LEU A 130 2.20 6.90 9.88
C LEU A 130 2.80 5.53 9.56
N VAL A 131 3.46 5.45 8.42
CA VAL A 131 4.30 4.31 8.01
C VAL A 131 5.67 4.82 7.62
N ILE A 132 6.72 4.28 8.23
CA ILE A 132 8.10 4.58 7.86
C ILE A 132 8.82 3.28 7.51
N GLY A 133 9.31 3.18 6.27
CA GLY A 133 10.25 2.18 5.83
C GLY A 133 11.65 2.78 5.81
N GLU A 134 12.62 2.14 6.45
CA GLU A 134 14.00 2.61 6.58
C GLU A 134 14.98 1.51 6.13
N ASP A 135 16.01 1.92 5.40
CA ASP A 135 17.20 1.14 5.09
C ASP A 135 18.47 1.90 5.52
N ASP A 136 19.65 1.43 5.09
CA ASP A 136 20.92 2.02 5.48
C ASP A 136 21.14 3.42 4.89
N GLU A 137 20.56 3.70 3.70
CA GLU A 137 20.80 4.92 2.92
C GLU A 137 19.63 5.89 2.94
N SER A 138 18.40 5.39 3.13
CA SER A 138 17.18 6.18 2.97
C SER A 138 16.08 5.81 3.94
N PHE A 139 15.10 6.69 4.04
CA PHE A 139 13.80 6.35 4.61
C PHE A 139 12.67 6.92 3.77
N LYS A 140 11.58 6.15 3.66
CA LYS A 140 10.33 6.53 3.01
C LYS A 140 9.26 6.69 4.07
N VAL A 141 8.56 7.80 4.01
CA VAL A 141 7.46 8.15 4.92
C VAL A 141 6.15 8.19 4.16
N HIS A 142 5.10 7.69 4.79
CA HIS A 142 3.71 7.96 4.48
C HIS A 142 3.06 8.45 5.76
N VAL A 143 2.38 9.59 5.71
CA VAL A 143 1.67 10.18 6.86
C VAL A 143 0.48 11.02 6.37
N HIS A 144 -0.66 10.91 7.05
CA HIS A 144 -1.77 11.83 6.86
C HIS A 144 -1.64 13.00 7.83
N THR A 145 -1.62 14.23 7.33
CA THR A 145 -1.44 15.44 8.16
C THR A 145 -2.11 16.66 7.52
N ASP A 146 -2.47 17.64 8.33
CA ASP A 146 -2.94 18.96 7.82
C ASP A 146 -1.79 19.94 7.57
N ILE A 147 -0.56 19.59 7.95
CA ILE A 147 0.61 20.47 7.85
C ILE A 147 1.80 19.80 7.12
N PRO A 148 1.60 19.33 5.87
CA PRO A 148 2.61 18.58 5.13
C PRO A 148 3.93 19.34 4.97
N GLY A 149 3.89 20.66 4.82
CA GLY A 149 5.09 21.49 4.74
C GLY A 149 5.96 21.42 5.99
N GLN A 150 5.37 21.27 7.17
CA GLN A 150 6.14 21.10 8.41
C GLN A 150 6.77 19.72 8.50
N ALA A 151 6.05 18.67 8.06
CA ALA A 151 6.61 17.31 7.97
C ALA A 151 7.85 17.27 7.09
N LEU A 152 7.81 17.90 5.91
CA LEU A 152 8.95 17.99 4.99
C LEU A 152 10.10 18.83 5.55
N THR A 153 9.78 19.96 6.20
CA THR A 153 10.79 20.83 6.84
C THR A 153 11.52 20.10 7.96
N GLU A 154 10.81 19.33 8.77
CA GLU A 154 11.41 18.50 9.81
C GLU A 154 12.27 17.39 9.21
N ALA A 155 11.75 16.69 8.17
CA ALA A 155 12.46 15.63 7.48
C ALA A 155 13.82 16.08 6.92
N ALA A 156 13.92 17.31 6.41
CA ALA A 156 15.16 17.88 5.87
C ALA A 156 16.30 18.01 6.90
N LYS A 157 16.00 17.96 8.19
CA LYS A 157 17.04 17.93 9.24
C LYS A 157 17.78 16.59 9.28
N TYR A 158 17.13 15.51 8.86
CA TYR A 158 17.62 14.13 8.90
C TYR A 158 18.30 13.68 7.62
N GLY A 159 18.14 14.44 6.53
CA GLY A 159 18.74 14.10 5.25
C GLY A 159 18.36 15.04 4.12
N THR A 160 18.55 14.56 2.89
CA THR A 160 18.18 15.27 1.66
C THR A 160 16.87 14.74 1.15
N LEU A 161 15.87 15.60 0.94
CA LEU A 161 14.62 15.25 0.31
C LEU A 161 14.86 14.88 -1.16
N GLU A 162 14.45 13.69 -1.58
CA GLU A 162 14.60 13.19 -2.94
C GLU A 162 13.27 13.26 -3.73
N LEU A 163 12.17 13.01 -3.05
CA LEU A 163 10.84 13.00 -3.64
C LEU A 163 9.82 13.39 -2.58
N ALA A 164 8.81 14.14 -2.97
CA ALA A 164 7.63 14.39 -2.15
C ALA A 164 6.38 14.39 -3.01
N LYS A 165 5.30 13.76 -2.52
CA LYS A 165 3.96 13.73 -3.11
C LYS A 165 2.97 14.11 -2.01
N ILE A 166 2.08 15.06 -2.31
CA ILE A 166 1.06 15.53 -1.38
C ILE A 166 -0.26 15.51 -2.14
N GLU A 167 -1.23 14.78 -1.63
CA GLU A 167 -2.56 14.65 -2.23
C GLU A 167 -3.64 15.07 -1.24
N ASN A 168 -4.65 15.80 -1.72
CA ASN A 168 -5.79 16.21 -0.91
C ASN A 168 -6.86 15.11 -0.91
N MET A 169 -6.93 14.34 0.16
CA MET A 169 -7.87 13.22 0.30
C MET A 169 -9.34 13.68 0.33
N ARG A 170 -9.63 14.90 0.83
CA ARG A 170 -10.99 15.43 0.86
C ARG A 170 -11.47 15.74 -0.57
N THR A 171 -10.62 16.39 -1.37
CA THR A 171 -10.94 16.66 -2.79
C THR A 171 -11.12 15.33 -3.55
N GLN A 172 -10.25 14.35 -3.34
CA GLN A 172 -10.40 13.04 -3.96
C GLN A 172 -11.72 12.35 -3.58
N ALA A 173 -12.09 12.39 -2.30
CA ALA A 173 -13.36 11.82 -1.83
C ALA A 173 -14.58 12.57 -2.42
N GLU A 174 -14.54 13.89 -2.53
CA GLU A 174 -15.59 14.70 -3.15
C GLU A 174 -15.74 14.37 -4.65
N GLU A 175 -14.63 14.22 -5.37
CA GLU A 175 -14.63 13.86 -6.80
C GLU A 175 -15.19 12.47 -7.02
N LEU A 176 -14.78 11.48 -6.21
CA LEU A 176 -15.32 10.12 -6.25
C LEU A 176 -16.83 10.10 -5.94
N ALA A 177 -17.28 10.84 -4.93
CA ALA A 177 -18.71 10.96 -4.60
C ALA A 177 -19.52 11.61 -5.74
N ALA A 178 -18.89 12.50 -6.52
CA ALA A 178 -19.49 13.11 -7.70
C ALA A 178 -19.42 12.23 -8.96
N GLY A 179 -18.93 10.99 -8.85
CA GLY A 179 -18.75 10.05 -9.96
C GLY A 179 -17.64 10.45 -10.94
N LYS A 180 -16.73 11.34 -10.52
CA LYS A 180 -15.54 11.72 -11.29
C LYS A 180 -14.37 10.79 -10.94
N GLN A 181 -13.41 10.67 -11.86
CA GLN A 181 -12.14 10.04 -11.56
C GLN A 181 -11.34 11.00 -10.65
N ALA A 182 -10.88 10.52 -9.48
CA ALA A 182 -10.04 11.33 -8.60
C ALA A 182 -8.72 11.64 -9.31
N GLN A 183 -8.34 12.92 -9.33
CA GLN A 183 -7.06 13.34 -9.90
C GLN A 183 -5.92 13.01 -8.96
N SER A 184 -4.86 12.46 -9.52
CA SER A 184 -3.57 12.24 -8.86
C SER A 184 -2.55 13.26 -9.38
N THR A 185 -1.49 13.52 -8.61
CA THR A 185 -0.34 14.31 -9.09
C THR A 185 0.33 13.71 -10.34
N ASP A 186 0.11 12.41 -10.59
CA ASP A 186 0.61 11.73 -11.77
C ASP A 186 -0.20 12.08 -13.04
N ASP A 187 -1.41 12.65 -12.86
CA ASP A 187 -2.34 13.03 -13.93
C ASP A 187 -2.28 14.54 -14.25
N LEU A 188 -1.44 15.31 -13.55
CA LEU A 188 -1.29 16.75 -13.81
C LEU A 188 -0.47 16.95 -15.10
N ASP A 189 -1.10 17.60 -16.08
CA ASP A 189 -0.41 18.11 -17.26
C ASP A 189 0.63 19.16 -16.85
N ALA A 190 1.72 19.22 -17.61
CA ALA A 190 2.70 20.29 -17.43
C ALA A 190 2.01 21.65 -17.57
N VAL A 191 2.19 22.53 -16.58
CA VAL A 191 1.70 23.90 -16.66
C VAL A 191 2.42 24.57 -17.84
N GLU A 192 1.70 24.90 -18.91
CA GLU A 192 2.26 25.71 -19.98
C GLU A 192 2.48 27.14 -19.42
N GLU A 193 3.73 27.54 -19.31
CA GLU A 193 4.06 28.94 -19.05
C GLU A 193 3.71 29.73 -20.30
N GLU A 194 2.62 30.49 -20.27
CA GLU A 194 2.38 31.57 -21.21
C GLU A 194 3.43 32.66 -20.93
N LEU A 195 4.43 32.75 -21.80
CA LEU A 195 5.40 33.83 -21.87
C LEU A 195 4.82 35.06 -22.58
#